data_86471fa31ddbea9981c648bef3eccab5
#
_entry.id   86471fa31ddbea9981c648bef3eccab5
#
_cell.length_a   1.000
_cell.length_b   1.000
_cell.length_c   1.000
_cell.angle_alpha   90.00
_cell.angle_beta   90.00
_cell.angle_gamma   90.00
#
_symmetry.space_group_name_H-M   'P 1'
#
loop_
_entity.id
_entity.type
_entity.pdbx_description
1 polymer ?
#
loop_
_entity_poly.entity_id
_entity_poly.type
_entity_poly.pdbx_seq_one_letter_code
_entity_poly.pdbx_strand_id
1 'polypeptide(L)'
;MDPYSTLGVDRNASDKDIKTAFKNLAKKHHPDRGGDESKFKQINEAYSQIKNQDARQQYEQEQVFGQGGMQFDFGGSGFEGIFEQFFGQNPGFTRRRPQQKNRNIQIALEVTLEEVFTGIKKDINIDQLGKTIKIDVPRSINHGQTVRYRGLGMHEFKNVNPGDLLCKIYVADHPYFQRDGFNLYAEHSITCWEAIQGASIKVQTIEGGKINLKVPRGTQPGTVMKIAQHGLMSPNTRMGDFFVRINVSIPDNLTEEDMHVVRDISRKYS
;
A
#
# COMPACT_ATOMS: atom_id res chain seq x y z
N MET A 1 -46.43 -1.54 13.56
CA MET A 1 -46.32 -0.29 12.75
C MET A 1 -46.46 -0.66 11.28
N ASP A 2 -47.22 0.11 10.49
CA ASP A 2 -47.39 -0.24 9.07
C ASP A 2 -46.08 0.03 8.28
N PRO A 3 -45.54 -1.00 7.59
CA PRO A 3 -44.24 -0.88 6.93
C PRO A 3 -44.23 0.10 5.75
N TYR A 4 -45.37 0.28 5.09
CA TYR A 4 -45.51 1.25 3.99
C TYR A 4 -45.41 2.68 4.49
N SER A 5 -46.08 2.98 5.59
CA SER A 5 -46.03 4.31 6.22
C SER A 5 -44.62 4.58 6.80
N THR A 6 -43.94 3.58 7.32
CA THR A 6 -42.59 3.72 7.87
C THR A 6 -41.58 4.05 6.77
N LEU A 7 -41.72 3.50 5.58
CA LEU A 7 -40.88 3.81 4.42
C LEU A 7 -41.36 5.02 3.62
N GLY A 8 -42.57 5.56 3.93
CA GLY A 8 -43.15 6.69 3.23
C GLY A 8 -43.54 6.38 1.78
N VAL A 9 -44.02 5.19 1.51
CA VAL A 9 -44.43 4.73 0.18
C VAL A 9 -45.90 4.29 0.17
N ASP A 10 -46.53 4.33 -1.01
CA ASP A 10 -47.88 3.82 -1.21
C ASP A 10 -47.90 2.30 -1.15
N ARG A 11 -49.06 1.72 -0.75
CA ARG A 11 -49.25 0.23 -0.72
C ARG A 11 -49.10 -0.42 -2.10
N ASN A 12 -49.36 0.31 -3.16
CA ASN A 12 -49.21 -0.12 -4.54
C ASN A 12 -47.81 0.23 -5.14
N ALA A 13 -46.88 0.72 -4.32
CA ALA A 13 -45.55 1.09 -4.80
C ALA A 13 -44.79 -0.09 -5.42
N SER A 14 -44.05 0.20 -6.48
CA SER A 14 -43.22 -0.83 -7.12
C SER A 14 -42.03 -1.23 -6.21
N ASP A 15 -41.51 -2.43 -6.42
CA ASP A 15 -40.30 -2.91 -5.72
C ASP A 15 -39.11 -1.94 -5.87
N LYS A 16 -39.06 -1.23 -7.00
CA LYS A 16 -38.04 -0.22 -7.29
C LYS A 16 -38.23 1.03 -6.42
N ASP A 17 -39.47 1.47 -6.23
CA ASP A 17 -39.79 2.64 -5.41
C ASP A 17 -39.55 2.34 -3.93
N ILE A 18 -39.97 1.18 -3.44
CA ILE A 18 -39.72 0.71 -2.08
C ILE A 18 -38.21 0.64 -1.81
N LYS A 19 -37.41 0.09 -2.73
CA LYS A 19 -35.96 -0.01 -2.61
C LYS A 19 -35.30 1.38 -2.63
N THR A 20 -35.84 2.33 -3.38
CA THR A 20 -35.32 3.70 -3.46
C THR A 20 -35.62 4.46 -2.17
N ALA A 21 -36.84 4.37 -1.65
CA ALA A 21 -37.26 4.96 -0.39
C ALA A 21 -36.41 4.43 0.78
N PHE A 22 -36.24 3.11 0.86
CA PHE A 22 -35.35 2.46 1.84
C PHE A 22 -33.93 3.01 1.79
N LYS A 23 -33.29 3.07 0.60
CA LYS A 23 -31.93 3.58 0.46
C LYS A 23 -31.79 5.02 0.96
N ASN A 24 -32.76 5.87 0.67
CA ASN A 24 -32.73 7.26 1.09
C ASN A 24 -32.86 7.40 2.61
N LEU A 25 -33.78 6.67 3.22
CA LEU A 25 -33.99 6.68 4.66
C LEU A 25 -32.83 6.04 5.42
N ALA A 26 -32.30 4.90 4.94
CA ALA A 26 -31.14 4.23 5.51
C ALA A 26 -29.89 5.11 5.48
N LYS A 27 -29.69 5.86 4.38
CA LYS A 27 -28.57 6.84 4.28
C LYS A 27 -28.73 8.01 5.25
N LYS A 28 -29.97 8.46 5.47
CA LYS A 28 -30.28 9.60 6.35
C LYS A 28 -30.13 9.24 7.83
N HIS A 29 -30.48 8.00 8.20
CA HIS A 29 -30.50 7.54 9.60
C HIS A 29 -29.38 6.55 9.93
N HIS A 30 -28.31 6.49 9.10
CA HIS A 30 -27.17 5.59 9.33
C HIS A 30 -26.40 5.98 10.60
N PRO A 31 -26.08 5.03 11.52
CA PRO A 31 -25.41 5.31 12.79
C PRO A 31 -24.04 5.98 12.59
N ASP A 32 -23.25 5.58 11.59
CA ASP A 32 -21.93 6.17 11.30
C ASP A 32 -22.00 7.62 10.80
N ARG A 33 -23.21 8.13 10.50
CA ARG A 33 -23.44 9.52 10.08
C ARG A 33 -24.21 10.34 11.11
N GLY A 34 -24.25 9.86 12.36
CA GLY A 34 -24.95 10.52 13.45
C GLY A 34 -26.49 10.38 13.37
N GLY A 35 -26.99 9.39 12.63
CA GLY A 35 -28.42 9.10 12.55
C GLY A 35 -28.94 8.35 13.77
N ASP A 36 -30.28 8.35 13.92
CA ASP A 36 -31.00 7.69 15.01
C ASP A 36 -31.03 6.17 14.77
N GLU A 37 -30.37 5.40 15.63
CA GLU A 37 -30.26 3.95 15.56
C GLU A 37 -31.63 3.25 15.67
N SER A 38 -32.55 3.80 16.49
CA SER A 38 -33.87 3.21 16.64
C SER A 38 -34.72 3.40 15.38
N LYS A 39 -34.61 4.53 14.72
CA LYS A 39 -35.26 4.77 13.41
C LYS A 39 -34.64 3.93 12.31
N PHE A 40 -33.32 3.76 12.32
CA PHE A 40 -32.65 2.89 11.35
C PHE A 40 -33.11 1.44 11.47
N LYS A 41 -33.31 0.94 12.70
CA LYS A 41 -33.85 -0.40 12.98
C LYS A 41 -35.28 -0.56 12.44
N GLN A 42 -36.15 0.44 12.70
CA GLN A 42 -37.53 0.44 12.20
C GLN A 42 -37.59 0.46 10.66
N ILE A 43 -36.73 1.23 10.01
CA ILE A 43 -36.66 1.31 8.54
C ILE A 43 -36.23 -0.05 7.94
N ASN A 44 -35.24 -0.72 8.55
CA ASN A 44 -34.79 -2.04 8.12
C ASN A 44 -35.89 -3.10 8.29
N GLU A 45 -36.60 -3.09 9.42
CA GLU A 45 -37.71 -3.99 9.69
C GLU A 45 -38.86 -3.80 8.69
N ALA A 46 -39.28 -2.56 8.47
CA ALA A 46 -40.29 -2.22 7.49
C ALA A 46 -39.92 -2.67 6.07
N TYR A 47 -38.67 -2.44 5.67
CA TYR A 47 -38.20 -2.89 4.36
C TYR A 47 -38.21 -4.42 4.23
N SER A 48 -37.83 -5.17 5.26
CA SER A 48 -37.83 -6.63 5.24
C SER A 48 -39.21 -7.22 4.96
N GLN A 49 -40.26 -6.56 5.47
CA GLN A 49 -41.65 -6.99 5.35
C GLN A 49 -42.26 -6.73 3.97
N ILE A 50 -41.75 -5.75 3.19
CA ILE A 50 -42.41 -5.38 1.91
C ILE A 50 -41.44 -5.31 0.72
N LYS A 51 -40.22 -5.80 0.86
CA LYS A 51 -39.13 -5.66 -0.14
C LYS A 51 -39.41 -6.24 -1.52
N ASN A 52 -40.31 -7.24 -1.62
CA ASN A 52 -40.72 -7.91 -2.84
C ASN A 52 -42.16 -8.44 -2.71
N GLN A 53 -42.70 -8.91 -3.80
CA GLN A 53 -44.10 -9.35 -3.85
C GLN A 53 -44.40 -10.51 -2.89
N ASP A 54 -43.47 -11.46 -2.73
CA ASP A 54 -43.63 -12.60 -1.82
C ASP A 54 -43.69 -12.13 -0.35
N ALA A 55 -42.82 -11.22 0.03
CA ALA A 55 -42.81 -10.65 1.38
C ALA A 55 -44.10 -9.86 1.69
N ARG A 56 -44.63 -9.13 0.70
CA ARG A 56 -45.92 -8.42 0.83
C ARG A 56 -47.08 -9.39 1.03
N GLN A 57 -47.12 -10.48 0.26
CA GLN A 57 -48.14 -11.50 0.41
C GLN A 57 -48.10 -12.16 1.80
N GLN A 58 -46.93 -12.43 2.33
CA GLN A 58 -46.75 -12.96 3.69
C GLN A 58 -47.24 -11.96 4.74
N TYR A 59 -46.85 -10.68 4.61
CA TYR A 59 -47.30 -9.64 5.50
C TYR A 59 -48.81 -9.45 5.49
N GLU A 60 -49.47 -9.49 4.32
CA GLU A 60 -50.93 -9.43 4.17
C GLU A 60 -51.62 -10.65 4.77
N GLN A 61 -51.07 -11.87 4.58
CA GLN A 61 -51.59 -13.09 5.20
C GLN A 61 -51.49 -13.08 6.73
N GLU A 62 -50.41 -12.59 7.29
CA GLU A 62 -50.24 -12.41 8.75
C GLU A 62 -51.24 -11.40 9.34
N GLN A 63 -51.61 -10.37 8.59
CA GLN A 63 -52.66 -9.42 9.01
C GLN A 63 -54.07 -10.03 8.99
N VAL A 64 -54.33 -10.96 8.09
CA VAL A 64 -55.64 -11.61 7.97
C VAL A 64 -55.83 -12.75 9.00
N PHE A 65 -54.75 -13.43 9.40
CA PHE A 65 -54.80 -14.55 10.37
C PHE A 65 -54.49 -14.13 11.82
N GLY A 66 -54.71 -12.87 12.17
CA GLY A 66 -54.54 -12.22 13.44
C GLY A 66 -54.37 -13.10 14.69
N GLN A 67 -53.37 -12.76 15.51
CA GLN A 67 -53.12 -13.21 16.88
C GLN A 67 -52.47 -14.60 17.08
N GLY A 68 -51.24 -14.74 16.74
CA GLY A 68 -50.30 -15.73 17.27
C GLY A 68 -48.94 -15.08 17.46
N GLY A 69 -48.76 -14.39 18.58
CA GLY A 69 -47.55 -13.66 18.86
C GLY A 69 -46.32 -14.56 18.93
N MET A 70 -45.46 -14.52 17.93
CA MET A 70 -44.03 -14.81 18.09
C MET A 70 -43.29 -13.52 18.34
N GLN A 71 -43.08 -13.25 19.62
CA GLN A 71 -42.23 -12.17 20.11
C GLN A 71 -40.80 -12.53 19.79
N PHE A 72 -40.26 -12.01 18.68
CA PHE A 72 -38.85 -12.11 18.40
C PHE A 72 -38.13 -11.12 19.31
N ASP A 73 -37.48 -11.66 20.34
CA ASP A 73 -36.58 -10.91 21.23
C ASP A 73 -35.32 -10.49 20.44
N PHE A 74 -35.23 -9.22 20.12
CA PHE A 74 -34.17 -8.58 19.37
C PHE A 74 -33.11 -7.96 20.32
N GLY A 75 -32.67 -8.74 21.29
CA GLY A 75 -31.61 -8.36 22.24
C GLY A 75 -30.29 -9.02 21.93
N GLY A 76 -29.37 -8.29 21.31
CA GLY A 76 -27.92 -8.54 21.41
C GLY A 76 -27.31 -9.53 20.44
N SER A 77 -26.37 -9.08 19.64
CA SER A 77 -25.27 -9.86 19.03
C SER A 77 -25.57 -10.92 17.97
N GLY A 78 -26.69 -10.83 17.26
CA GLY A 78 -27.08 -11.85 16.27
C GLY A 78 -27.40 -11.34 14.87
N PHE A 79 -27.13 -10.06 14.57
CA PHE A 79 -27.58 -9.43 13.32
C PHE A 79 -26.90 -10.02 12.07
N GLU A 80 -25.63 -10.43 12.19
CA GLU A 80 -24.88 -11.03 11.09
C GLU A 80 -25.36 -12.46 10.76
N GLY A 81 -25.69 -13.26 11.76
CA GLY A 81 -26.16 -14.64 11.59
C GLY A 81 -27.59 -14.75 11.02
N ILE A 82 -28.47 -13.81 11.40
CA ILE A 82 -29.87 -13.78 10.90
C ILE A 82 -29.92 -13.18 9.50
N PHE A 83 -29.06 -12.23 9.18
CA PHE A 83 -28.90 -11.68 7.84
C PHE A 83 -28.42 -12.75 6.85
N GLU A 84 -27.45 -13.59 7.23
CA GLU A 84 -27.01 -14.73 6.41
C GLU A 84 -28.09 -15.81 6.28
N GLN A 85 -28.85 -16.09 7.33
CA GLN A 85 -29.89 -17.14 7.31
C GLN A 85 -31.14 -16.73 6.51
N PHE A 86 -31.51 -15.43 6.53
CA PHE A 86 -32.67 -14.93 5.79
C PHE A 86 -32.35 -14.47 4.36
N PHE A 87 -31.16 -13.89 4.14
CA PHE A 87 -30.69 -13.56 2.78
C PHE A 87 -30.04 -14.76 2.07
N GLY A 88 -29.66 -15.82 2.80
CA GLY A 88 -29.08 -17.04 2.25
C GLY A 88 -30.13 -18.03 1.68
N GLN A 89 -31.44 -17.84 1.93
CA GLN A 89 -32.50 -18.75 1.48
C GLN A 89 -33.35 -18.21 0.31
N ASN A 90 -32.75 -17.44 -0.61
CA ASN A 90 -33.46 -17.16 -1.87
C ASN A 90 -33.17 -18.29 -2.86
N PRO A 91 -34.18 -19.10 -3.29
CA PRO A 91 -33.97 -20.26 -4.18
C PRO A 91 -33.53 -19.89 -5.60
N GLY A 92 -33.37 -18.58 -5.89
CA GLY A 92 -32.91 -18.11 -7.19
C GLY A 92 -31.41 -17.74 -7.25
N PHE A 93 -30.70 -17.65 -6.11
CA PHE A 93 -29.26 -17.63 -6.12
C PHE A 93 -28.76 -19.06 -6.09
N THR A 94 -28.52 -19.64 -7.25
CA THR A 94 -27.64 -20.79 -7.36
C THR A 94 -26.44 -20.48 -6.49
N ARG A 95 -26.30 -21.19 -5.35
CA ARG A 95 -25.02 -21.27 -4.63
C ARG A 95 -24.01 -21.65 -5.69
N ARG A 96 -23.32 -20.67 -6.27
CA ARG A 96 -22.08 -20.96 -6.96
C ARG A 96 -21.28 -21.73 -5.93
N ARG A 97 -21.18 -23.06 -6.10
CA ARG A 97 -20.23 -23.88 -5.34
C ARG A 97 -18.98 -23.04 -5.21
N PRO A 98 -18.41 -22.86 -3.99
CA PRO A 98 -17.19 -22.09 -3.85
C PRO A 98 -16.24 -22.63 -4.90
N GLN A 99 -15.94 -21.78 -5.89
CA GLN A 99 -15.13 -22.20 -7.03
C GLN A 99 -13.80 -22.57 -6.44
N GLN A 100 -13.43 -23.83 -6.46
CA GLN A 100 -12.14 -24.30 -5.98
C GLN A 100 -11.10 -23.44 -6.67
N LYS A 101 -10.29 -22.74 -5.88
CA LYS A 101 -9.20 -21.90 -6.39
C LYS A 101 -7.91 -22.46 -5.84
N ASN A 102 -6.93 -22.57 -6.71
CA ASN A 102 -5.57 -22.89 -6.28
C ASN A 102 -5.02 -21.73 -5.44
N ARG A 103 -4.26 -22.06 -4.40
CA ARG A 103 -3.72 -21.08 -3.45
C ARG A 103 -2.56 -20.31 -4.05
N ASN A 104 -2.48 -19.04 -3.68
CA ASN A 104 -1.30 -18.22 -3.96
C ASN A 104 -0.18 -18.61 -3.00
N ILE A 105 1.05 -18.47 -3.49
CA ILE A 105 2.26 -18.61 -2.66
C ILE A 105 2.80 -17.21 -2.38
N GLN A 106 3.23 -16.98 -1.15
CA GLN A 106 3.89 -15.74 -0.76
C GLN A 106 5.33 -16.03 -0.38
N ILE A 107 6.26 -15.26 -0.95
CA ILE A 107 7.68 -15.33 -0.62
C ILE A 107 8.22 -13.93 -0.35
N ALA A 108 9.30 -13.87 0.42
CA ALA A 108 10.11 -12.66 0.60
C ALA A 108 11.41 -12.82 -0.22
N LEU A 109 11.80 -11.77 -0.91
CA LEU A 109 13.05 -11.74 -1.66
C LEU A 109 13.82 -10.49 -1.29
N GLU A 110 15.06 -10.69 -0.85
CA GLU A 110 16.00 -9.61 -0.63
C GLU A 110 16.80 -9.34 -1.90
N VAL A 111 16.94 -8.05 -2.24
CA VAL A 111 17.67 -7.54 -3.40
C VAL A 111 18.59 -6.39 -2.97
N THR A 112 19.73 -6.24 -3.65
CA THR A 112 20.64 -5.11 -3.42
C THR A 112 20.18 -3.86 -4.17
N LEU A 113 20.75 -2.71 -3.84
CA LEU A 113 20.42 -1.45 -4.50
C LEU A 113 20.86 -1.45 -5.98
N GLU A 114 21.97 -2.11 -6.31
CA GLU A 114 22.46 -2.31 -7.67
C GLU A 114 21.53 -3.21 -8.49
N GLU A 115 21.00 -4.29 -7.87
CA GLU A 115 19.99 -5.15 -8.48
C GLU A 115 18.70 -4.36 -8.78
N VAL A 116 18.33 -3.44 -7.89
CA VAL A 116 17.19 -2.52 -8.11
C VAL A 116 17.49 -1.52 -9.24
N PHE A 117 18.73 -1.05 -9.35
CA PHE A 117 19.13 -0.14 -10.43
C PHE A 117 19.07 -0.82 -11.80
N THR A 118 19.64 -2.02 -11.93
CA THR A 118 19.73 -2.73 -13.22
C THR A 118 18.45 -3.47 -13.59
N GLY A 119 17.64 -3.86 -12.58
CA GLY A 119 16.67 -4.96 -12.68
C GLY A 119 17.39 -6.31 -12.78
N ILE A 120 16.79 -7.36 -12.26
CA ILE A 120 17.43 -8.67 -12.22
C ILE A 120 16.46 -9.81 -12.50
N LYS A 121 16.95 -10.84 -13.17
CA LYS A 121 16.27 -12.15 -13.27
C LYS A 121 16.93 -13.09 -12.29
N LYS A 122 16.19 -13.59 -11.30
CA LYS A 122 16.67 -14.41 -10.22
C LYS A 122 15.97 -15.76 -10.22
N ASP A 123 16.75 -16.82 -10.09
CA ASP A 123 16.20 -18.16 -9.94
C ASP A 123 15.96 -18.43 -8.45
N ILE A 124 14.69 -18.70 -8.08
CA ILE A 124 14.28 -18.92 -6.71
C ILE A 124 13.76 -20.33 -6.55
N ASN A 125 14.32 -21.06 -5.59
CA ASN A 125 13.76 -22.34 -5.17
C ASN A 125 12.54 -22.08 -4.26
N ILE A 126 11.41 -22.67 -4.63
CA ILE A 126 10.17 -22.61 -3.84
C ILE A 126 9.93 -24.00 -3.26
N ASP A 127 10.26 -24.17 -1.98
CA ASP A 127 10.16 -25.45 -1.28
C ASP A 127 8.74 -26.05 -1.36
N GLN A 128 7.72 -25.19 -1.28
CA GLN A 128 6.30 -25.59 -1.39
C GLN A 128 5.94 -26.24 -2.74
N LEU A 129 6.71 -25.93 -3.79
CA LEU A 129 6.50 -26.48 -5.13
C LEU A 129 7.56 -27.52 -5.51
N GLY A 130 8.65 -27.63 -4.75
CA GLY A 130 9.82 -28.43 -5.10
C GLY A 130 10.46 -28.03 -6.43
N LYS A 131 10.32 -26.76 -6.84
CA LYS A 131 10.76 -26.25 -8.15
C LYS A 131 11.51 -24.94 -8.02
N THR A 132 12.52 -24.78 -8.87
CA THR A 132 13.17 -23.47 -9.08
C THR A 132 12.42 -22.70 -10.15
N ILE A 133 12.02 -21.47 -9.83
CA ILE A 133 11.27 -20.59 -10.71
C ILE A 133 12.13 -19.36 -11.02
N LYS A 134 12.22 -19.00 -12.28
CA LYS A 134 12.85 -17.77 -12.73
C LYS A 134 11.86 -16.61 -12.61
N ILE A 135 12.19 -15.62 -11.81
CA ILE A 135 11.40 -14.40 -11.66
C ILE A 135 12.16 -13.19 -12.21
N ASP A 136 11.43 -12.23 -12.73
CA ASP A 136 11.98 -10.97 -13.25
C ASP A 136 11.61 -9.84 -12.27
N VAL A 137 12.61 -9.28 -11.58
CA VAL A 137 12.44 -8.14 -10.66
C VAL A 137 12.63 -6.86 -11.45
N PRO A 138 11.60 -6.03 -11.57
CA PRO A 138 11.69 -4.80 -12.35
C PRO A 138 12.65 -3.78 -11.71
N ARG A 139 13.20 -2.90 -12.55
CA ARG A 139 14.03 -1.78 -12.11
C ARG A 139 13.28 -0.88 -11.16
N SER A 140 14.01 -0.26 -10.26
CA SER A 140 13.53 0.80 -9.35
C SER A 140 12.34 0.40 -8.46
N ILE A 141 12.20 -0.90 -8.22
CA ILE A 141 11.17 -1.41 -7.31
C ILE A 141 11.34 -0.81 -5.91
N ASN A 142 10.23 -0.55 -5.23
CA ASN A 142 10.27 -0.01 -3.88
C ASN A 142 10.44 -1.11 -2.82
N HIS A 143 11.09 -0.76 -1.72
CA HIS A 143 11.16 -1.62 -0.55
C HIS A 143 9.73 -1.97 -0.06
N GLY A 144 9.49 -3.27 0.23
CA GLY A 144 8.19 -3.78 0.66
C GLY A 144 7.16 -3.96 -0.46
N GLN A 145 7.47 -3.59 -1.71
CA GLN A 145 6.57 -3.77 -2.85
C GLN A 145 6.38 -5.24 -3.18
N THR A 146 5.14 -5.63 -3.50
CA THR A 146 4.81 -7.00 -3.91
C THR A 146 4.66 -7.09 -5.42
N VAL A 147 5.40 -8.00 -6.03
CA VAL A 147 5.28 -8.36 -7.46
C VAL A 147 4.48 -9.65 -7.57
N ARG A 148 3.49 -9.66 -8.45
CA ARG A 148 2.63 -10.81 -8.72
C ARG A 148 3.04 -11.50 -10.00
N TYR A 149 3.41 -12.76 -9.90
CA TYR A 149 3.70 -13.63 -11.04
C TYR A 149 2.53 -14.61 -11.21
N ARG A 150 1.77 -14.40 -12.27
CA ARG A 150 0.54 -15.16 -12.54
C ARG A 150 0.83 -16.63 -12.85
N GLY A 151 0.04 -17.52 -12.26
CA GLY A 151 0.10 -18.95 -12.53
C GLY A 151 1.33 -19.67 -11.97
N LEU A 152 2.16 -19.01 -11.15
CA LEU A 152 3.34 -19.58 -10.51
C LEU A 152 3.12 -19.98 -9.04
N GLY A 153 1.85 -20.05 -8.60
CA GLY A 153 1.47 -20.54 -7.28
C GLY A 153 1.15 -22.02 -7.22
N MET A 154 0.38 -22.44 -6.23
CA MET A 154 -0.04 -23.84 -6.06
C MET A 154 -0.92 -24.31 -7.22
N HIS A 155 -0.84 -25.60 -7.56
CA HIS A 155 -1.67 -26.23 -8.58
C HIS A 155 -2.19 -27.57 -8.05
N GLU A 156 -2.95 -27.50 -6.96
CA GLU A 156 -3.55 -28.67 -6.30
C GLU A 156 -4.73 -29.24 -7.13
N PHE A 157 -5.53 -28.32 -7.70
CA PHE A 157 -6.70 -28.68 -8.52
C PHE A 157 -6.36 -28.52 -10.00
N LYS A 158 -6.17 -29.65 -10.71
CA LYS A 158 -5.76 -29.68 -12.13
C LYS A 158 -6.76 -29.03 -13.09
N ASN A 159 -8.04 -28.97 -12.72
CA ASN A 159 -9.11 -28.39 -13.53
C ASN A 159 -9.31 -26.88 -13.31
N VAL A 160 -8.47 -26.26 -12.52
CA VAL A 160 -8.54 -24.83 -12.18
C VAL A 160 -7.15 -24.22 -12.43
N ASN A 161 -7.14 -22.98 -12.89
CA ASN A 161 -5.90 -22.25 -13.12
C ASN A 161 -5.01 -22.28 -11.86
N PRO A 162 -3.69 -22.42 -12.01
CA PRO A 162 -2.78 -22.32 -10.89
C PRO A 162 -2.97 -21.01 -10.12
N GLY A 163 -2.66 -21.02 -8.84
CA GLY A 163 -2.55 -19.79 -8.05
C GLY A 163 -1.40 -18.91 -8.53
N ASP A 164 -1.21 -17.77 -7.91
CA ASP A 164 -0.14 -16.84 -8.26
C ASP A 164 0.98 -16.89 -7.21
N LEU A 165 2.18 -16.53 -7.64
CA LEU A 165 3.29 -16.25 -6.76
C LEU A 165 3.32 -14.76 -6.44
N LEU A 166 3.22 -14.42 -5.16
CA LEU A 166 3.32 -13.06 -4.63
C LEU A 166 4.69 -12.90 -3.98
N CYS A 167 5.57 -12.17 -4.63
CA CYS A 167 6.94 -11.94 -4.16
C CYS A 167 7.01 -10.55 -3.53
N LYS A 168 7.22 -10.49 -2.21
CA LYS A 168 7.46 -9.23 -1.50
C LYS A 168 8.94 -8.92 -1.52
N ILE A 169 9.29 -7.78 -2.09
CA ILE A 169 10.68 -7.39 -2.31
C ILE A 169 11.18 -6.54 -1.14
N TYR A 170 12.31 -6.91 -0.57
CA TYR A 170 13.02 -6.15 0.44
C TYR A 170 14.34 -5.67 -0.15
N VAL A 171 14.52 -4.35 -0.20
CA VAL A 171 15.77 -3.76 -0.67
C VAL A 171 16.70 -3.64 0.53
N ALA A 172 17.88 -4.27 0.45
CA ALA A 172 18.89 -4.20 1.49
C ALA A 172 19.47 -2.77 1.61
N ASP A 173 19.83 -2.38 2.82
CA ASP A 173 20.53 -1.14 3.06
C ASP A 173 21.91 -1.19 2.38
N HIS A 174 22.27 -0.09 1.71
CA HIS A 174 23.56 0.01 1.03
C HIS A 174 24.55 0.81 1.88
N PRO A 175 25.80 0.35 2.05
CA PRO A 175 26.78 1.00 2.95
C PRO A 175 27.16 2.41 2.53
N TYR A 176 27.04 2.75 1.26
CA TYR A 176 27.46 4.04 0.71
C TYR A 176 26.27 4.90 0.25
N PHE A 177 25.23 4.31 -0.33
CA PHE A 177 24.09 5.06 -0.87
C PHE A 177 22.88 4.98 0.06
N GLN A 178 22.24 6.11 0.28
CA GLN A 178 20.89 6.21 0.84
C GLN A 178 19.92 6.54 -0.27
N ARG A 179 18.80 5.85 -0.32
CA ARG A 179 17.77 6.02 -1.35
C ARG A 179 16.61 6.86 -0.81
N ASP A 180 16.22 7.88 -1.55
CA ASP A 180 14.96 8.60 -1.35
C ASP A 180 14.20 8.68 -2.68
N GLY A 181 13.14 7.91 -2.80
CA GLY A 181 12.39 7.74 -4.05
C GLY A 181 13.27 7.22 -5.18
N PHE A 182 13.54 8.06 -6.17
CA PHE A 182 14.43 7.77 -7.30
C PHE A 182 15.79 8.45 -7.18
N ASN A 183 15.97 9.27 -6.16
CA ASN A 183 17.24 9.94 -5.90
C ASN A 183 18.13 9.09 -5.00
N LEU A 184 19.43 9.29 -5.16
CA LEU A 184 20.48 8.69 -4.34
C LEU A 184 21.21 9.77 -3.58
N TYR A 185 21.62 9.45 -2.36
CA TYR A 185 22.39 10.32 -1.49
C TYR A 185 23.62 9.55 -1.02
N ALA A 186 24.75 10.24 -0.95
CA ALA A 186 25.96 9.73 -0.33
C ALA A 186 26.69 10.85 0.40
N GLU A 187 27.55 10.48 1.33
CA GLU A 187 28.44 11.40 2.02
C GLU A 187 29.86 11.24 1.52
N HIS A 188 30.56 12.34 1.39
CA HIS A 188 31.96 12.34 1.01
C HIS A 188 32.74 13.31 1.89
N SER A 189 33.80 12.83 2.53
CA SER A 189 34.66 13.67 3.39
C SER A 189 35.82 14.22 2.60
N ILE A 190 36.05 15.53 2.75
CA ILE A 190 37.22 16.24 2.24
C ILE A 190 37.94 16.89 3.41
N THR A 191 39.20 17.22 3.22
CA THR A 191 39.96 17.97 4.21
C THR A 191 39.55 19.45 4.25
N CYS A 192 39.78 20.14 5.36
CA CYS A 192 39.54 21.60 5.44
C CYS A 192 40.36 22.36 4.39
N TRP A 193 41.54 21.87 4.04
CA TRP A 193 42.40 22.46 3.01
C TRP A 193 41.77 22.36 1.61
N GLU A 194 41.20 21.22 1.27
CA GLU A 194 40.46 21.04 0.03
C GLU A 194 39.20 21.88 -0.01
N ALA A 195 38.50 22.02 1.13
CA ALA A 195 37.33 22.89 1.23
C ALA A 195 37.67 24.36 1.00
N ILE A 196 38.80 24.82 1.55
CA ILE A 196 39.27 26.21 1.39
C ILE A 196 39.74 26.50 -0.04
N GLN A 197 40.55 25.59 -0.62
CA GLN A 197 41.21 25.82 -1.92
C GLN A 197 40.30 25.40 -3.10
N GLY A 198 39.34 24.54 -2.87
CA GLY A 198 38.62 23.78 -3.88
C GLY A 198 39.38 22.50 -4.29
N ALA A 199 38.65 21.49 -4.70
CA ALA A 199 39.21 20.19 -5.06
C ALA A 199 38.44 19.55 -6.21
N SER A 200 39.02 18.51 -6.78
CA SER A 200 38.33 17.59 -7.68
C SER A 200 38.34 16.21 -7.05
N ILE A 201 37.19 15.76 -6.60
CA ILE A 201 37.01 14.48 -5.91
C ILE A 201 36.40 13.42 -6.84
N LYS A 202 36.71 12.16 -6.59
CA LYS A 202 36.11 11.02 -7.31
C LYS A 202 35.05 10.40 -6.46
N VAL A 203 33.79 10.48 -6.89
CA VAL A 203 32.66 9.86 -6.23
C VAL A 203 32.21 8.63 -6.99
N GLN A 204 31.87 7.57 -6.25
CA GLN A 204 31.36 6.33 -6.83
C GLN A 204 29.92 6.51 -7.26
N THR A 205 29.52 5.95 -8.41
CA THR A 205 28.14 5.88 -8.88
C THR A 205 27.56 4.50 -8.66
N ILE A 206 26.22 4.42 -8.64
CA ILE A 206 25.50 3.14 -8.51
C ILE A 206 25.76 2.18 -9.68
N GLU A 207 26.19 2.70 -10.81
CA GLU A 207 26.58 1.93 -12.00
C GLU A 207 27.94 1.22 -11.86
N GLY A 208 28.64 1.45 -10.73
CA GLY A 208 29.99 0.93 -10.49
C GLY A 208 31.12 1.81 -11.07
N GLY A 209 30.79 2.92 -11.71
CA GLY A 209 31.72 3.91 -12.23
C GLY A 209 32.15 4.94 -11.17
N LYS A 210 33.06 5.85 -11.58
CA LYS A 210 33.45 7.01 -10.77
C LYS A 210 33.30 8.28 -11.60
N ILE A 211 32.77 9.35 -10.96
CA ILE A 211 32.62 10.66 -11.56
C ILE A 211 33.54 11.65 -10.84
N ASN A 212 34.19 12.52 -11.60
CA ASN A 212 34.92 13.61 -11.03
C ASN A 212 33.94 14.76 -10.67
N LEU A 213 33.83 15.04 -9.38
CA LEU A 213 33.00 16.12 -8.85
C LEU A 213 33.93 17.29 -8.46
N LYS A 214 33.69 18.45 -9.06
CA LYS A 214 34.45 19.67 -8.75
C LYS A 214 33.86 20.34 -7.52
N VAL A 215 34.63 20.41 -6.44
CA VAL A 215 34.27 21.11 -5.21
C VAL A 215 34.81 22.55 -5.32
N PRO A 216 33.93 23.57 -5.29
CA PRO A 216 34.34 24.95 -5.33
C PRO A 216 35.17 25.35 -4.09
N ARG A 217 36.04 26.35 -4.24
CA ARG A 217 36.73 26.95 -3.09
C ARG A 217 35.74 27.56 -2.11
N GLY A 218 35.99 27.42 -0.82
CA GLY A 218 35.12 27.94 0.23
C GLY A 218 33.88 27.11 0.47
N THR A 219 33.84 25.85 0.01
CA THR A 219 32.72 24.92 0.25
C THR A 219 32.56 24.70 1.75
N GLN A 220 31.33 24.88 2.25
CA GLN A 220 30.99 24.72 3.65
C GLN A 220 30.65 23.28 3.99
N PRO A 221 30.87 22.81 5.24
CA PRO A 221 30.41 21.53 5.72
C PRO A 221 28.90 21.38 5.53
N GLY A 222 28.45 20.20 5.11
CA GLY A 222 27.03 19.90 4.85
C GLY A 222 26.52 20.41 3.49
N THR A 223 27.37 21.07 2.68
CA THR A 223 26.98 21.44 1.30
C THR A 223 26.62 20.21 0.51
N VAL A 224 25.45 20.25 -0.16
CA VAL A 224 24.94 19.15 -0.99
C VAL A 224 25.17 19.50 -2.46
N MET A 225 25.91 18.65 -3.14
CA MET A 225 26.20 18.79 -4.57
C MET A 225 25.36 17.81 -5.38
N LYS A 226 24.72 18.31 -6.43
CA LYS A 226 23.84 17.54 -7.29
C LYS A 226 24.59 17.05 -8.53
N ILE A 227 24.50 15.76 -8.79
CA ILE A 227 24.92 15.12 -10.03
C ILE A 227 23.66 14.65 -10.75
N ALA A 228 23.29 15.35 -11.82
CA ALA A 228 22.05 15.10 -12.53
C ALA A 228 22.05 13.73 -13.21
N GLN A 229 20.91 13.04 -13.21
CA GLN A 229 20.67 11.77 -13.92
C GLN A 229 21.58 10.61 -13.49
N HIS A 230 22.02 10.57 -12.24
CA HIS A 230 22.79 9.48 -11.64
C HIS A 230 22.07 8.81 -10.46
N GLY A 231 20.74 8.95 -10.38
CA GLY A 231 19.87 8.23 -9.46
C GLY A 231 19.26 6.97 -10.10
N LEU A 232 18.13 6.53 -9.55
CA LEU A 232 17.36 5.39 -10.09
C LEU A 232 16.42 5.84 -11.21
N MET A 233 16.06 4.93 -12.10
CA MET A 233 15.11 5.21 -13.17
C MET A 233 13.67 5.28 -12.62
N SER A 234 12.94 6.34 -12.90
CA SER A 234 11.53 6.44 -12.56
C SER A 234 10.65 5.69 -13.57
N PRO A 235 9.38 5.36 -13.22
CA PRO A 235 8.44 4.73 -14.16
C PRO A 235 8.23 5.52 -15.46
N ASN A 236 8.42 6.82 -15.41
CA ASN A 236 8.29 7.73 -16.57
C ASN A 236 9.58 7.83 -17.39
N THR A 237 10.50 6.87 -17.26
CA THR A 237 11.79 6.80 -17.96
C THR A 237 12.75 7.97 -17.68
N ARG A 238 12.51 8.74 -16.63
CA ARG A 238 13.43 9.79 -16.16
C ARG A 238 14.35 9.22 -15.08
N MET A 239 15.62 9.51 -15.21
CA MET A 239 16.59 9.21 -14.15
C MET A 239 16.43 10.20 -13.00
N GLY A 240 16.48 9.72 -11.77
CA GLY A 240 16.64 10.55 -10.58
C GLY A 240 18.04 11.17 -10.54
N ASP A 241 18.30 11.95 -9.52
CA ASP A 241 19.56 12.63 -9.33
C ASP A 241 20.37 11.97 -8.20
N PHE A 242 21.67 12.16 -8.25
CA PHE A 242 22.58 11.75 -7.18
C PHE A 242 23.06 13.00 -6.42
N PHE A 243 22.91 12.98 -5.12
CA PHE A 243 23.27 14.07 -4.21
C PHE A 243 24.44 13.65 -3.33
N VAL A 244 25.51 14.43 -3.35
CA VAL A 244 26.70 14.20 -2.54
C VAL A 244 26.79 15.28 -1.47
N ARG A 245 26.65 14.87 -0.21
CA ARG A 245 26.86 15.75 0.96
C ARG A 245 28.34 15.79 1.28
N ILE A 246 28.90 17.00 1.30
CA ILE A 246 30.29 17.23 1.62
C ILE A 246 30.45 17.36 3.13
N ASN A 247 31.21 16.46 3.73
CA ASN A 247 31.67 16.56 5.11
C ASN A 247 33.11 17.09 5.10
N VAL A 248 33.43 18.01 6.02
CA VAL A 248 34.78 18.57 6.12
C VAL A 248 35.46 18.04 7.37
N SER A 249 36.59 17.40 7.20
CA SER A 249 37.45 16.95 8.29
C SER A 249 38.53 17.97 8.61
N ILE A 250 38.70 18.24 9.89
CA ILE A 250 39.76 19.09 10.40
C ILE A 250 40.85 18.15 10.95
N PRO A 251 42.15 18.33 10.55
CA PRO A 251 43.23 17.51 11.09
C PRO A 251 43.43 17.81 12.59
N ASP A 252 43.67 16.77 13.35
CA ASP A 252 43.91 16.82 14.79
C ASP A 252 45.40 16.67 15.19
N ASN A 253 46.26 16.44 14.18
CA ASN A 253 47.68 16.11 14.34
C ASN A 253 48.61 17.17 13.78
N LEU A 254 48.23 18.47 13.89
CA LEU A 254 49.07 19.58 13.47
C LEU A 254 50.27 19.78 14.42
N THR A 255 51.43 20.06 13.83
CA THR A 255 52.64 20.46 14.61
C THR A 255 52.46 21.82 15.21
N GLU A 256 53.31 22.18 16.21
CA GLU A 256 53.33 23.57 16.76
C GLU A 256 53.66 24.61 15.70
N GLU A 257 54.54 24.27 14.75
CA GLU A 257 54.89 25.12 13.63
C GLU A 257 53.67 25.38 12.72
N ASP A 258 52.92 24.33 12.39
CA ASP A 258 51.67 24.43 11.62
C ASP A 258 50.64 25.29 12.36
N MET A 259 50.51 25.10 13.66
CA MET A 259 49.60 25.87 14.51
C MET A 259 49.93 27.33 14.54
N HIS A 260 51.24 27.69 14.43
CA HIS A 260 51.65 29.07 14.34
C HIS A 260 51.14 29.71 13.04
N VAL A 261 51.31 29.03 11.92
CA VAL A 261 50.82 29.46 10.61
C VAL A 261 49.29 29.62 10.60
N VAL A 262 48.57 28.66 11.18
CA VAL A 262 47.10 28.71 11.30
C VAL A 262 46.66 29.92 12.12
N ARG A 263 47.33 30.23 13.24
CA ARG A 263 47.05 31.42 14.06
C ARG A 263 47.26 32.72 13.28
N ASP A 264 48.34 32.81 12.50
CA ASP A 264 48.64 34.01 11.70
C ASP A 264 47.60 34.23 10.59
N ILE A 265 47.14 33.13 9.95
CA ILE A 265 46.05 33.17 8.97
C ILE A 265 44.74 33.60 9.65
N SER A 266 44.41 33.00 10.77
CA SER A 266 43.15 33.27 11.49
C SER A 266 43.01 34.75 11.87
N ARG A 267 44.13 35.41 12.33
CA ARG A 267 44.16 36.85 12.67
C ARG A 267 43.81 37.76 11.49
N LYS A 268 43.95 37.30 10.24
CA LYS A 268 43.62 38.11 9.05
C LYS A 268 42.13 38.06 8.69
N TYR A 269 41.43 37.09 9.20
CA TYR A 269 40.02 36.78 8.79
C TYR A 269 39.04 36.77 9.97
N SER A 270 39.52 37.03 11.20
CA SER A 270 38.72 37.34 12.39
C SER A 270 38.48 38.82 12.48
#